data_58cd1981e21c75c23620cd3027b486da
#
_entry.id   58cd1981e21c75c23620cd3027b486da
#
_cell.length_a   1.000
_cell.length_b   1.000
_cell.length_c   1.000
_cell.angle_alpha   90.00
_cell.angle_beta   90.00
_cell.angle_gamma   90.00
#
_symmetry.space_group_name_H-M   'P 1'
#
loop_
_entity.id
_entity.type
_entity.pdbx_description
1 polymer ?
#
loop_
_entity_poly.entity_id
_entity_poly.type
_entity_poly.pdbx_seq_one_letter_code
_entity_poly.pdbx_strand_id
1 'polypeptide(L)'
;MNDAKKKRVDLNNNWPKELLFPSEVLLKQKMSDNGLCQIFSPAQLKHTNNTEFHNLLRHYLECLNQLPLRPDIAFDCIWKALDAEFFRLKNMSGSRNGRFSVFYNHISKSSETCNSYASLTDIIPLQTCEFVAKRIFENNISYKSNPSDTNVKSFRNRVIGSLTESVYTDLLNKYEPDWLSDKATTQRNVGRLLQRLLKGDELSIVNEKYQLTTENRALFLTAVTMPQFRNERFHGETNPPFRSSSAKLKTYAHAYYIFHVAYIHLLEVFLYRNFNVIDIDTTQKAIDENKELFLKVFSGVINK
;
A
#
# COMPACT_ATOMS: atom_id res chain seq x y z
N MET A 1 -17.80 -20.34 20.64
CA MET A 1 -16.51 -20.09 19.97
C MET A 1 -16.77 -19.25 18.73
N ASN A 2 -15.96 -18.23 18.45
CA ASN A 2 -16.11 -17.39 17.24
C ASN A 2 -15.94 -18.24 15.99
N ASP A 3 -16.79 -18.08 14.97
CA ASP A 3 -16.83 -18.85 13.73
C ASP A 3 -15.44 -18.93 13.02
N ALA A 4 -14.71 -17.81 12.97
CA ALA A 4 -13.37 -17.81 12.37
C ALA A 4 -12.33 -18.63 13.16
N LYS A 5 -12.46 -18.72 14.50
CA LYS A 5 -11.57 -19.56 15.33
C LYS A 5 -11.85 -21.04 15.07
N LYS A 6 -13.11 -21.42 14.98
CA LYS A 6 -13.52 -22.78 14.64
C LYS A 6 -13.02 -23.15 13.24
N LYS A 7 -13.29 -22.31 12.24
CA LYS A 7 -12.85 -22.55 10.85
C LYS A 7 -11.35 -22.73 10.69
N ARG A 8 -10.50 -22.03 11.49
CA ARG A 8 -9.04 -22.25 11.46
C ARG A 8 -8.66 -23.66 11.88
N VAL A 9 -9.29 -24.19 12.92
CA VAL A 9 -9.07 -25.58 13.36
C VAL A 9 -9.62 -26.56 12.33
N ASP A 10 -10.84 -26.30 11.82
CA ASP A 10 -11.47 -27.14 10.81
C ASP A 10 -10.65 -27.21 9.51
N LEU A 11 -10.07 -26.09 9.08
CA LEU A 11 -9.17 -26.06 7.92
C LEU A 11 -7.95 -26.95 8.12
N ASN A 12 -7.32 -26.89 9.29
CA ASN A 12 -6.18 -27.75 9.61
C ASN A 12 -6.57 -29.22 9.61
N ASN A 13 -7.68 -29.56 10.28
CA ASN A 13 -8.09 -30.97 10.49
C ASN A 13 -8.64 -31.63 9.22
N ASN A 14 -9.13 -30.84 8.28
CA ASN A 14 -9.73 -31.34 7.04
C ASN A 14 -8.86 -31.06 5.79
N TRP A 15 -7.62 -30.57 5.98
CA TRP A 15 -6.72 -30.35 4.85
C TRP A 15 -6.55 -31.66 4.04
N PRO A 16 -6.62 -31.66 2.69
CA PRO A 16 -6.56 -30.51 1.78
C PRO A 16 -7.92 -29.88 1.38
N LYS A 17 -9.01 -30.18 2.10
CA LYS A 17 -10.32 -29.59 1.79
C LYS A 17 -10.30 -28.08 1.98
N GLU A 18 -10.68 -27.33 0.95
CA GLU A 18 -10.80 -25.89 1.02
C GLU A 18 -11.96 -25.44 1.92
N LEU A 19 -11.70 -24.43 2.74
CA LEU A 19 -12.69 -23.75 3.58
C LEU A 19 -12.57 -22.25 3.39
N LEU A 20 -13.67 -21.59 3.02
CA LEU A 20 -13.71 -20.12 2.91
C LEU A 20 -14.06 -19.50 4.26
N PHE A 21 -13.33 -18.45 4.60
CA PHE A 21 -13.62 -17.62 5.76
C PHE A 21 -14.71 -16.57 5.47
N PRO A 22 -15.40 -16.01 6.49
CA PRO A 22 -16.50 -15.09 6.26
C PRO A 22 -16.16 -13.90 5.35
N SER A 23 -14.95 -13.35 5.49
CA SER A 23 -14.50 -12.25 4.63
C SER A 23 -14.25 -12.67 3.19
N GLU A 24 -13.79 -13.91 2.96
CA GLU A 24 -13.57 -14.46 1.62
C GLU A 24 -14.90 -14.74 0.92
N VAL A 25 -15.90 -15.25 1.67
CA VAL A 25 -17.28 -15.42 1.17
C VAL A 25 -17.86 -14.07 0.76
N LEU A 26 -17.70 -13.04 1.62
CA LEU A 26 -18.19 -11.69 1.35
C LEU A 26 -17.53 -11.08 0.11
N LEU A 27 -16.23 -11.28 -0.08
CA LEU A 27 -15.54 -10.82 -1.28
C LEU A 27 -16.06 -11.50 -2.54
N LYS A 28 -16.15 -12.86 -2.52
CA LYS A 28 -16.70 -13.62 -3.67
C LYS A 28 -18.11 -13.20 -4.02
N GLN A 29 -18.97 -12.99 -3.02
CA GLN A 29 -20.34 -12.48 -3.24
C GLN A 29 -20.29 -11.11 -3.91
N LYS A 30 -19.46 -10.19 -3.39
CA LYS A 30 -19.37 -8.84 -3.95
C LYS A 30 -18.81 -8.82 -5.39
N MET A 31 -17.90 -9.72 -5.71
CA MET A 31 -17.42 -9.93 -7.09
C MET A 31 -18.56 -10.43 -7.99
N SER A 32 -19.30 -11.45 -7.54
CA SER A 32 -20.43 -12.01 -8.28
C SER A 32 -21.53 -10.97 -8.53
N ASP A 33 -21.88 -10.17 -7.51
CA ASP A 33 -22.86 -9.08 -7.62
C ASP A 33 -22.50 -8.05 -8.70
N ASN A 34 -21.19 -7.92 -9.01
CA ASN A 34 -20.69 -7.02 -10.05
C ASN A 34 -20.30 -7.76 -11.36
N GLY A 35 -20.62 -9.05 -11.49
CA GLY A 35 -20.31 -9.84 -12.67
C GLY A 35 -18.79 -10.06 -12.90
N LEU A 36 -17.98 -10.03 -11.83
CA LEU A 36 -16.53 -10.14 -11.91
C LEU A 36 -16.04 -11.52 -11.46
N CYS A 37 -15.15 -12.12 -12.25
CA CYS A 37 -14.38 -13.29 -11.86
C CYS A 37 -13.01 -12.92 -11.22
N GLN A 38 -12.49 -11.72 -11.49
CA GLN A 38 -11.25 -11.17 -10.96
C GLN A 38 -11.40 -9.68 -10.64
N ILE A 39 -10.58 -9.17 -9.68
CA ILE A 39 -10.51 -7.75 -9.30
C ILE A 39 -9.23 -7.11 -9.85
N PHE A 40 -8.46 -7.85 -10.58
CA PHE A 40 -7.17 -7.45 -11.09
C PHE A 40 -7.00 -7.93 -12.53
N SER A 41 -6.48 -7.06 -13.40
CA SER A 41 -6.12 -7.34 -14.78
C SER A 41 -4.63 -7.06 -15.00
N PRO A 42 -3.80 -8.07 -15.33
CA PRO A 42 -2.38 -7.85 -15.59
C PRO A 42 -2.17 -7.09 -16.91
N ALA A 43 -1.18 -6.19 -16.94
CA ALA A 43 -0.73 -5.56 -18.17
C ALA A 43 -0.26 -6.60 -19.19
N GLN A 44 -0.54 -6.37 -20.45
CA GLN A 44 -0.04 -7.21 -21.52
C GLN A 44 1.46 -6.95 -21.74
N LEU A 45 2.24 -8.03 -21.70
CA LEU A 45 3.70 -7.96 -21.82
C LEU A 45 4.14 -8.55 -23.17
N LYS A 46 5.14 -7.92 -23.80
CA LYS A 46 5.79 -8.42 -24.99
C LYS A 46 6.83 -9.50 -24.63
N HIS A 47 7.06 -10.43 -25.52
CA HIS A 47 8.08 -11.47 -25.33
C HIS A 47 9.51 -10.89 -25.36
N THR A 48 10.38 -11.41 -24.51
CA THR A 48 11.81 -11.10 -24.46
C THR A 48 12.59 -12.30 -23.96
N ASN A 49 13.87 -12.38 -24.31
CA ASN A 49 14.80 -13.40 -23.78
C ASN A 49 15.65 -12.85 -22.60
N ASN A 50 15.29 -11.67 -22.05
CA ASN A 50 16.05 -11.04 -20.99
C ASN A 50 15.91 -11.81 -19.66
N THR A 51 17.02 -12.38 -19.18
CA THR A 51 17.05 -13.21 -17.96
C THR A 51 16.66 -12.43 -16.72
N GLU A 52 17.06 -11.16 -16.60
CA GLU A 52 16.75 -10.34 -15.42
C GLU A 52 15.25 -10.02 -15.36
N PHE A 53 14.61 -9.73 -16.50
CA PHE A 53 13.17 -9.62 -16.59
C PHE A 53 12.46 -10.88 -16.13
N HIS A 54 12.89 -12.06 -16.62
CA HIS A 54 12.29 -13.33 -16.24
C HIS A 54 12.46 -13.66 -14.74
N ASN A 55 13.55 -13.22 -14.11
CA ASN A 55 13.73 -13.36 -12.67
C ASN A 55 12.68 -12.54 -11.87
N LEU A 56 12.37 -11.32 -12.31
CA LEU A 56 11.31 -10.51 -11.70
C LEU A 56 9.92 -11.09 -12.02
N LEU A 57 9.71 -11.53 -13.24
CA LEU A 57 8.44 -12.09 -13.71
C LEU A 57 8.03 -13.34 -12.91
N ARG A 58 8.97 -14.20 -12.53
CA ARG A 58 8.68 -15.38 -11.70
C ARG A 58 7.96 -15.03 -10.40
N HIS A 59 8.42 -14.01 -9.68
CA HIS A 59 7.75 -13.53 -8.46
C HIS A 59 6.37 -12.95 -8.75
N TYR A 60 6.21 -12.29 -9.90
CA TYR A 60 4.92 -11.74 -10.31
C TYR A 60 3.91 -12.84 -10.68
N LEU A 61 4.33 -13.92 -11.30
CA LEU A 61 3.45 -15.05 -11.58
C LEU A 61 2.95 -15.73 -10.30
N GLU A 62 3.81 -15.90 -9.29
CA GLU A 62 3.39 -16.38 -7.96
C GLU A 62 2.36 -15.45 -7.31
N CYS A 63 2.49 -14.13 -7.54
CA CYS A 63 1.52 -13.14 -7.08
C CYS A 63 0.14 -13.38 -7.70
N LEU A 64 0.05 -13.60 -9.01
CA LEU A 64 -1.23 -13.82 -9.70
C LEU A 64 -1.98 -15.04 -9.16
N ASN A 65 -1.26 -16.09 -8.76
CA ASN A 65 -1.83 -17.30 -8.16
C ASN A 65 -2.50 -17.06 -6.78
N GLN A 66 -2.20 -15.93 -6.13
CA GLN A 66 -2.78 -15.58 -4.82
C GLN A 66 -4.11 -14.83 -4.93
N LEU A 67 -4.40 -14.28 -6.09
CA LEU A 67 -5.60 -13.50 -6.33
C LEU A 67 -6.80 -14.42 -6.68
N PRO A 68 -8.04 -14.03 -6.37
CA PRO A 68 -8.44 -12.76 -5.73
C PRO A 68 -8.41 -12.78 -4.19
N LEU A 69 -8.21 -13.93 -3.55
CA LEU A 69 -8.48 -14.09 -2.11
C LEU A 69 -7.34 -13.63 -1.18
N ARG A 70 -6.11 -13.56 -1.69
CA ARG A 70 -4.94 -13.28 -0.86
C ARG A 70 -4.07 -12.14 -1.43
N PRO A 71 -4.65 -10.92 -1.59
CA PRO A 71 -3.89 -9.75 -2.05
C PRO A 71 -2.73 -9.39 -1.12
N ASP A 72 -2.78 -9.79 0.14
CA ASP A 72 -1.69 -9.67 1.10
C ASP A 72 -0.48 -10.53 0.73
N ILE A 73 -0.68 -11.78 0.33
CA ILE A 73 0.41 -12.67 -0.13
C ILE A 73 0.86 -12.25 -1.54
N ALA A 74 -0.07 -11.83 -2.40
CA ALA A 74 0.26 -11.26 -3.70
C ALA A 74 1.24 -10.07 -3.57
N PHE A 75 1.00 -9.18 -2.61
CA PHE A 75 1.93 -8.11 -2.27
C PHE A 75 3.30 -8.65 -1.85
N ASP A 76 3.35 -9.66 -0.96
CA ASP A 76 4.62 -10.25 -0.49
C ASP A 76 5.44 -10.83 -1.65
N CYS A 77 4.78 -11.41 -2.66
CA CYS A 77 5.44 -11.93 -3.86
C CYS A 77 6.04 -10.80 -4.72
N ILE A 78 5.26 -9.73 -5.01
CA ILE A 78 5.79 -8.57 -5.73
C ILE A 78 6.92 -7.90 -4.94
N TRP A 79 6.78 -7.79 -3.62
CA TRP A 79 7.81 -7.18 -2.79
C TRP A 79 9.18 -7.85 -2.96
N LYS A 80 9.23 -9.17 -3.10
CA LYS A 80 10.50 -9.89 -3.33
C LYS A 80 11.21 -9.43 -4.60
N ALA A 81 10.46 -9.22 -5.69
CA ALA A 81 11.01 -8.68 -6.93
C ALA A 81 11.51 -7.22 -6.73
N LEU A 82 10.70 -6.39 -6.09
CA LEU A 82 11.04 -4.98 -5.81
C LEU A 82 12.22 -4.84 -4.86
N ASP A 83 12.33 -5.68 -3.85
CA ASP A 83 13.44 -5.64 -2.89
C ASP A 83 14.79 -5.91 -3.55
N ALA A 84 14.85 -6.86 -4.48
CA ALA A 84 16.04 -7.13 -5.29
C ALA A 84 16.43 -5.89 -6.12
N GLU A 85 15.44 -5.20 -6.72
CA GLU A 85 15.67 -3.99 -7.50
C GLU A 85 16.11 -2.80 -6.63
N PHE A 86 15.52 -2.63 -5.45
CA PHE A 86 15.95 -1.60 -4.49
C PHE A 86 17.39 -1.77 -4.07
N PHE A 87 17.85 -3.01 -3.83
CA PHE A 87 19.24 -3.33 -3.55
C PHE A 87 20.13 -3.01 -4.74
N ARG A 88 19.75 -3.40 -5.94
CA ARG A 88 20.52 -3.13 -7.17
C ARG A 88 20.74 -1.63 -7.36
N LEU A 89 19.67 -0.84 -7.30
CA LEU A 89 19.76 0.63 -7.44
C LEU A 89 20.60 1.26 -6.34
N LYS A 90 20.44 0.80 -5.11
CA LYS A 90 21.22 1.28 -3.97
C LYS A 90 22.73 1.05 -4.19
N ASN A 91 23.10 -0.16 -4.62
CA ASN A 91 24.49 -0.51 -4.89
C ASN A 91 25.07 0.30 -6.06
N MET A 92 24.30 0.48 -7.13
CA MET A 92 24.73 1.28 -8.29
C MET A 92 24.89 2.76 -7.98
N SER A 93 24.03 3.30 -7.12
CA SER A 93 24.03 4.74 -6.82
C SER A 93 25.20 5.20 -5.95
N GLY A 94 25.83 4.31 -5.19
CA GLY A 94 26.81 4.65 -4.17
C GLY A 94 26.27 5.58 -3.06
N SER A 95 24.99 5.93 -3.11
CA SER A 95 24.33 6.88 -2.21
C SER A 95 24.33 6.41 -0.76
N ARG A 96 24.48 7.33 0.19
CA ARG A 96 24.27 7.06 1.63
C ARG A 96 22.79 6.98 2.02
N ASN A 97 21.87 7.45 1.16
CA ASN A 97 20.44 7.42 1.42
C ASN A 97 19.89 5.99 1.50
N GLY A 98 18.76 5.80 2.18
CA GLY A 98 18.06 4.52 2.24
C GLY A 98 17.60 4.06 0.85
N ARG A 99 17.48 2.73 0.65
CA ARG A 99 17.12 2.13 -0.65
C ARG A 99 15.80 2.66 -1.23
N PHE A 100 14.81 2.94 -0.41
CA PHE A 100 13.53 3.51 -0.86
C PHE A 100 13.69 4.94 -1.39
N SER A 101 14.49 5.76 -0.72
CA SER A 101 14.78 7.12 -1.19
C SER A 101 15.54 7.10 -2.52
N VAL A 102 16.47 6.16 -2.69
CA VAL A 102 17.18 5.98 -3.97
C VAL A 102 16.23 5.59 -5.08
N PHE A 103 15.35 4.62 -4.85
CA PHE A 103 14.35 4.19 -5.81
C PHE A 103 13.38 5.33 -6.15
N TYR A 104 12.81 5.98 -5.13
CA TYR A 104 11.90 7.10 -5.35
C TYR A 104 12.57 8.22 -6.17
N ASN A 105 13.77 8.65 -5.81
CA ASN A 105 14.50 9.67 -6.55
C ASN A 105 14.81 9.25 -8.01
N HIS A 106 14.87 7.95 -8.28
CA HIS A 106 15.03 7.43 -9.62
C HIS A 106 13.75 7.57 -10.45
N ILE A 107 12.62 7.15 -9.90
CA ILE A 107 11.32 7.16 -10.61
C ILE A 107 10.68 8.54 -10.65
N SER A 108 10.89 9.40 -9.66
CA SER A 108 10.29 10.74 -9.57
C SER A 108 10.85 11.75 -10.60
N LYS A 109 11.85 11.35 -11.39
CA LYS A 109 12.35 12.16 -12.51
C LYS A 109 11.37 12.23 -13.68
N SER A 110 10.40 11.32 -13.75
CA SER A 110 9.32 11.33 -14.74
C SER A 110 8.05 11.91 -14.13
N SER A 111 7.49 12.93 -14.78
CA SER A 111 6.20 13.51 -14.39
C SER A 111 5.06 12.52 -14.60
N GLU A 112 5.13 11.69 -15.64
CA GLU A 112 4.14 10.65 -15.93
C GLU A 112 4.08 9.64 -14.80
N THR A 113 5.22 9.17 -14.32
CA THR A 113 5.31 8.26 -13.18
C THR A 113 4.69 8.87 -11.92
N CYS A 114 5.06 10.11 -11.57
CA CYS A 114 4.47 10.80 -10.43
C CYS A 114 2.95 10.95 -10.55
N ASN A 115 2.45 11.28 -11.74
CA ASN A 115 1.02 11.39 -12.01
C ASN A 115 0.30 10.04 -11.86
N SER A 116 0.89 8.94 -12.35
CA SER A 116 0.35 7.59 -12.20
C SER A 116 0.18 7.21 -10.73
N TYR A 117 1.20 7.45 -9.88
CA TYR A 117 1.08 7.21 -8.45
C TYR A 117 0.06 8.15 -7.79
N ALA A 118 0.09 9.44 -8.11
CA ALA A 118 -0.84 10.41 -7.53
C ALA A 118 -2.29 10.07 -7.91
N SER A 119 -2.54 9.55 -9.10
CA SER A 119 -3.88 9.12 -9.53
C SER A 119 -4.46 8.00 -8.67
N LEU A 120 -3.61 7.14 -8.07
CA LEU A 120 -4.06 6.14 -7.11
C LEU A 120 -4.58 6.76 -5.82
N THR A 121 -4.09 7.94 -5.43
CA THR A 121 -4.55 8.58 -4.19
C THR A 121 -6.03 8.99 -4.25
N ASP A 122 -6.60 9.14 -5.46
CA ASP A 122 -8.03 9.45 -5.64
C ASP A 122 -8.93 8.33 -5.11
N ILE A 123 -8.43 7.09 -5.14
CA ILE A 123 -9.15 5.90 -4.68
C ILE A 123 -8.61 5.34 -3.36
N ILE A 124 -7.73 6.08 -2.66
CA ILE A 124 -7.12 5.60 -1.41
C ILE A 124 -8.19 5.27 -0.35
N PRO A 125 -8.20 4.03 0.19
CA PRO A 125 -9.15 3.68 1.24
C PRO A 125 -8.87 4.42 2.55
N LEU A 126 -9.93 4.82 3.24
CA LEU A 126 -9.82 5.40 4.59
C LEU A 126 -9.03 4.48 5.53
N GLN A 127 -9.25 3.16 5.47
CA GLN A 127 -8.51 2.21 6.28
C GLN A 127 -6.99 2.25 6.03
N THR A 128 -6.55 2.55 4.80
CA THR A 128 -5.11 2.75 4.52
C THR A 128 -4.58 3.99 5.23
N CYS A 129 -5.35 5.06 5.23
CA CYS A 129 -4.98 6.31 5.92
C CYS A 129 -5.05 6.14 7.45
N GLU A 130 -6.05 5.43 7.98
CA GLU A 130 -6.16 5.07 9.41
C GLU A 130 -4.95 4.22 9.85
N PHE A 131 -4.51 3.29 9.03
CA PHE A 131 -3.31 2.48 9.27
C PHE A 131 -2.07 3.35 9.43
N VAL A 132 -1.83 4.30 8.52
CA VAL A 132 -0.67 5.21 8.62
C VAL A 132 -0.83 6.20 9.77
N ALA A 133 -2.04 6.76 10.00
CA ALA A 133 -2.33 7.65 11.13
C ALA A 133 -1.93 7.01 12.47
N LYS A 134 -2.33 5.77 12.70
CA LYS A 134 -1.94 5.00 13.88
C LYS A 134 -0.42 4.97 14.04
N ARG A 135 0.31 4.69 12.97
CA ARG A 135 1.78 4.56 13.01
C ARG A 135 2.49 5.90 13.22
N ILE A 136 1.92 7.00 12.75
CA ILE A 136 2.44 8.35 13.02
C ILE A 136 2.46 8.62 14.53
N PHE A 137 1.35 8.37 15.25
CA PHE A 137 1.28 8.60 16.70
C PHE A 137 2.13 7.62 17.49
N GLU A 138 2.08 6.32 17.18
CA GLU A 138 2.91 5.31 17.85
C GLU A 138 4.40 5.61 17.68
N ASN A 139 4.81 5.98 16.45
CA ASN A 139 6.17 6.37 16.16
C ASN A 139 6.58 7.66 16.90
N ASN A 140 5.70 8.66 16.99
CA ASN A 140 5.99 9.89 17.72
C ASN A 140 6.23 9.64 19.22
N ILE A 141 5.43 8.77 19.84
CA ILE A 141 5.63 8.36 21.25
C ILE A 141 6.98 7.64 21.40
N SER A 142 7.29 6.70 20.50
CA SER A 142 8.56 5.99 20.51
C SER A 142 9.75 6.93 20.27
N TYR A 143 9.61 7.92 19.40
CA TYR A 143 10.63 8.93 19.14
C TYR A 143 10.91 9.81 20.36
N LYS A 144 9.86 10.23 21.11
CA LYS A 144 10.02 10.97 22.36
C LYS A 144 10.75 10.17 23.43
N SER A 145 10.53 8.85 23.47
CA SER A 145 11.17 7.95 24.45
C SER A 145 12.59 7.56 24.06
N ASN A 146 12.86 7.35 22.78
CA ASN A 146 14.17 6.97 22.23
C ASN A 146 14.46 7.66 20.90
N PRO A 147 14.92 8.93 20.93
CA PRO A 147 15.21 9.68 19.70
C PRO A 147 16.38 9.11 18.87
N SER A 148 17.19 8.21 19.42
CA SER A 148 18.33 7.61 18.72
C SER A 148 17.97 6.37 17.90
N ASP A 149 16.77 5.80 18.07
CA ASP A 149 16.33 4.62 17.31
C ASP A 149 16.27 4.93 15.81
N THR A 150 17.04 4.17 15.05
CA THR A 150 17.20 4.38 13.60
C THR A 150 15.92 4.05 12.82
N ASN A 151 15.14 3.06 13.26
CA ASN A 151 13.87 2.68 12.61
C ASN A 151 12.82 3.76 12.82
N VAL A 152 12.73 4.26 14.06
CA VAL A 152 11.80 5.33 14.45
C VAL A 152 12.13 6.61 13.67
N LYS A 153 13.40 7.01 13.62
CA LYS A 153 13.86 8.15 12.78
C LYS A 153 13.56 7.96 11.31
N SER A 154 13.82 6.76 10.79
CA SER A 154 13.61 6.46 9.38
C SER A 154 12.14 6.62 8.97
N PHE A 155 11.20 6.10 9.76
CA PHE A 155 9.77 6.29 9.51
C PHE A 155 9.37 7.76 9.59
N ARG A 156 9.75 8.45 10.68
CA ARG A 156 9.48 9.89 10.87
C ARG A 156 9.96 10.71 9.67
N ASN A 157 11.20 10.51 9.23
CA ASN A 157 11.77 11.27 8.12
C ASN A 157 11.03 11.02 6.81
N ARG A 158 10.57 9.79 6.55
CA ARG A 158 9.76 9.48 5.36
C ARG A 158 8.38 10.17 5.41
N VAL A 159 7.74 10.17 6.57
CA VAL A 159 6.45 10.88 6.76
C VAL A 159 6.63 12.40 6.56
N ILE A 160 7.62 13.00 7.21
CA ILE A 160 7.93 14.43 7.05
C ILE A 160 8.27 14.76 5.60
N GLY A 161 9.09 13.95 4.94
CA GLY A 161 9.45 14.14 3.53
C GLY A 161 8.26 14.11 2.57
N SER A 162 7.19 13.38 2.90
CA SER A 162 6.00 13.25 2.06
C SER A 162 4.86 14.21 2.45
N LEU A 163 4.68 14.51 3.73
CA LEU A 163 3.62 15.40 4.21
C LEU A 163 4.07 16.85 4.40
N THR A 164 5.36 17.14 4.40
CA THR A 164 6.05 18.32 4.90
C THR A 164 6.15 18.37 6.44
N GLU A 165 7.16 19.07 6.95
CA GLU A 165 7.36 19.18 8.41
C GLU A 165 6.23 19.97 9.09
N SER A 166 5.71 21.00 8.41
CA SER A 166 4.62 21.82 8.94
C SER A 166 3.34 21.00 9.12
N VAL A 167 2.92 20.25 8.09
CA VAL A 167 1.74 19.37 8.18
C VAL A 167 1.91 18.33 9.28
N TYR A 168 3.10 17.70 9.36
CA TYR A 168 3.38 16.70 10.38
C TYR A 168 3.30 17.27 11.80
N THR A 169 3.90 18.45 12.00
CA THR A 169 3.94 19.12 13.31
C THR A 169 2.55 19.56 13.75
N ASP A 170 1.79 20.22 12.87
CA ASP A 170 0.44 20.71 13.17
C ASP A 170 -0.55 19.54 13.41
N LEU A 171 -0.38 18.45 12.69
CA LEU A 171 -1.15 17.23 12.92
C LEU A 171 -0.91 16.68 14.33
N LEU A 172 0.35 16.58 14.77
CA LEU A 172 0.68 16.12 16.10
C LEU A 172 0.19 17.09 17.19
N ASN A 173 0.45 18.40 17.02
CA ASN A 173 0.02 19.42 17.97
C ASN A 173 -1.50 19.37 18.21
N LYS A 174 -2.27 19.17 17.15
CA LYS A 174 -3.73 19.15 17.23
C LYS A 174 -4.29 17.86 17.83
N TYR A 175 -3.73 16.70 17.48
CA TYR A 175 -4.38 15.41 17.73
C TYR A 175 -3.66 14.51 18.74
N GLU A 176 -2.45 14.82 19.17
CA GLU A 176 -1.74 13.98 20.15
C GLU A 176 -2.43 13.92 21.52
N PRO A 177 -2.98 15.02 22.06
CA PRO A 177 -3.77 14.95 23.31
C PRO A 177 -4.97 14.00 23.20
N ASP A 178 -5.69 14.07 22.07
CA ASP A 178 -6.84 13.20 21.79
C ASP A 178 -6.39 11.75 21.60
N TRP A 179 -5.23 11.51 20.99
CA TRP A 179 -4.68 10.16 20.82
C TRP A 179 -4.41 9.46 22.16
N LEU A 180 -3.97 10.19 23.17
CA LEU A 180 -3.72 9.62 24.48
C LEU A 180 -5.02 9.24 25.21
N SER A 181 -6.13 9.94 24.94
CA SER A 181 -7.43 9.71 25.58
C SER A 181 -8.34 8.75 24.79
N ASP A 182 -8.42 8.88 23.46
CA ASP A 182 -9.24 8.05 22.56
C ASP A 182 -8.51 7.77 21.23
N LYS A 183 -7.74 6.69 21.23
CA LYS A 183 -6.96 6.25 20.07
C LYS A 183 -7.83 5.95 18.84
N ALA A 184 -8.98 5.33 19.03
CA ALA A 184 -9.79 4.84 17.91
C ALA A 184 -10.43 6.00 17.15
N THR A 185 -11.01 6.96 17.87
CA THR A 185 -11.63 8.15 17.25
C THR A 185 -10.57 9.03 16.61
N THR A 186 -9.44 9.27 17.28
CA THR A 186 -8.35 10.08 16.76
C THR A 186 -7.75 9.46 15.50
N GLN A 187 -7.48 8.14 15.51
CA GLN A 187 -7.00 7.42 14.34
C GLN A 187 -7.92 7.63 13.13
N ARG A 188 -9.23 7.55 13.34
CA ARG A 188 -10.22 7.73 12.27
C ARG A 188 -10.28 9.18 11.77
N ASN A 189 -10.25 10.15 12.67
CA ASN A 189 -10.27 11.58 12.30
C ASN A 189 -9.03 11.97 11.52
N VAL A 190 -7.85 11.56 11.98
CA VAL A 190 -6.58 11.80 11.27
C VAL A 190 -6.52 11.00 9.97
N GLY A 191 -7.05 9.78 9.95
CA GLY A 191 -7.17 9.00 8.73
C GLY A 191 -7.99 9.71 7.65
N ARG A 192 -9.13 10.33 8.02
CA ARG A 192 -9.94 11.16 7.10
C ARG A 192 -9.22 12.41 6.61
N LEU A 193 -8.49 13.06 7.50
CA LEU A 193 -7.68 14.23 7.14
C LEU A 193 -6.59 13.84 6.14
N LEU A 194 -5.83 12.77 6.41
CA LEU A 194 -4.82 12.24 5.50
C LEU A 194 -5.43 11.82 4.16
N GLN A 195 -6.59 11.14 4.17
CA GLN A 195 -7.26 10.74 2.94
C GLN A 195 -7.58 11.94 2.05
N ARG A 196 -8.10 13.02 2.62
CA ARG A 196 -8.44 14.25 1.89
C ARG A 196 -7.19 14.96 1.36
N LEU A 197 -6.14 15.12 2.19
CA LEU A 197 -4.85 15.69 1.75
C LEU A 197 -4.25 14.88 0.60
N LEU A 198 -4.28 13.54 0.69
CA LEU A 198 -3.74 12.67 -0.36
C LEU A 198 -4.59 12.69 -1.63
N LYS A 199 -5.88 12.99 -1.55
CA LYS A 199 -6.73 13.25 -2.73
C LYS A 199 -6.48 14.61 -3.36
N GLY A 200 -5.66 15.45 -2.74
CA GLY A 200 -5.29 16.77 -3.25
C GLY A 200 -6.16 17.91 -2.76
N ASP A 201 -7.05 17.67 -1.77
CA ASP A 201 -7.83 18.74 -1.15
C ASP A 201 -6.92 19.75 -0.44
N GLU A 202 -7.26 21.04 -0.51
CA GLU A 202 -6.74 22.05 0.40
C GLU A 202 -7.47 21.93 1.74
N LEU A 203 -6.74 21.78 2.84
CA LEU A 203 -7.31 21.63 4.19
C LEU A 203 -6.64 22.58 5.18
N SER A 204 -7.44 23.10 6.12
CA SER A 204 -6.92 23.82 7.27
C SER A 204 -6.62 22.88 8.44
N ILE A 205 -5.38 22.92 8.91
CA ILE A 205 -4.95 22.24 10.13
C ILE A 205 -4.47 23.33 11.08
N VAL A 206 -5.06 23.41 12.27
CA VAL A 206 -4.85 24.53 13.19
C VAL A 206 -5.23 25.86 12.49
N ASN A 207 -4.28 26.73 12.14
CA ASN A 207 -4.51 28.02 11.51
C ASN A 207 -3.95 28.12 10.09
N GLU A 208 -3.28 27.08 9.60
CA GLU A 208 -2.61 27.05 8.30
C GLU A 208 -3.38 26.20 7.28
N LYS A 209 -3.27 26.56 6.01
CA LYS A 209 -3.82 25.82 4.89
C LYS A 209 -2.74 24.99 4.22
N TYR A 210 -3.08 23.74 3.92
CA TYR A 210 -2.17 22.77 3.33
C TYR A 210 -2.78 22.09 2.13
N GLN A 211 -1.98 21.93 1.07
CA GLN A 211 -2.28 21.10 -0.08
C GLN A 211 -1.00 20.35 -0.48
N LEU A 212 -1.10 19.06 -0.70
CA LEU A 212 0.04 18.24 -1.11
C LEU A 212 0.25 18.33 -2.61
N THR A 213 1.51 18.47 -3.03
CA THR A 213 1.88 18.38 -4.45
C THR A 213 1.72 16.94 -4.97
N THR A 214 1.70 16.78 -6.28
CA THR A 214 1.67 15.47 -6.93
C THR A 214 2.84 14.58 -6.47
N GLU A 215 4.04 15.16 -6.37
CA GLU A 215 5.25 14.46 -5.93
C GLU A 215 5.13 14.01 -4.47
N ASN A 216 4.60 14.85 -3.59
CA ASN A 216 4.38 14.52 -2.18
C ASN A 216 3.38 13.38 -2.00
N ARG A 217 2.30 13.38 -2.79
CA ARG A 217 1.30 12.31 -2.82
C ARG A 217 1.92 11.00 -3.29
N ALA A 218 2.69 11.02 -4.37
CA ALA A 218 3.43 9.87 -4.87
C ALA A 218 4.44 9.35 -3.85
N LEU A 219 5.21 10.25 -3.24
CA LEU A 219 6.20 9.89 -2.21
C LEU A 219 5.54 9.25 -0.98
N PHE A 220 4.36 9.71 -0.57
CA PHE A 220 3.62 9.10 0.54
C PHE A 220 3.30 7.62 0.28
N LEU A 221 2.82 7.29 -0.92
CA LEU A 221 2.54 5.91 -1.28
C LEU A 221 3.80 5.05 -1.31
N THR A 222 4.86 5.55 -1.94
CA THR A 222 6.09 4.79 -2.21
C THR A 222 6.98 4.65 -0.98
N ALA A 223 7.13 5.71 -0.18
CA ALA A 223 8.09 5.74 0.92
C ALA A 223 7.45 5.52 2.31
N VAL A 224 6.15 5.75 2.47
CA VAL A 224 5.47 5.59 3.76
C VAL A 224 4.57 4.35 3.75
N THR A 225 3.56 4.34 2.89
CA THR A 225 2.47 3.35 2.96
C THR A 225 2.96 1.93 2.67
N MET A 226 3.62 1.73 1.54
CA MET A 226 4.06 0.41 1.10
C MET A 226 5.16 -0.20 2.01
N PRO A 227 6.24 0.53 2.38
CA PRO A 227 7.25 -0.02 3.28
C PRO A 227 6.73 -0.31 4.69
N GLN A 228 5.78 0.50 5.20
CA GLN A 228 5.19 0.26 6.51
C GLN A 228 4.35 -1.00 6.52
N PHE A 229 3.51 -1.22 5.49
CA PHE A 229 2.73 -2.44 5.35
C PHE A 229 3.62 -3.69 5.30
N ARG A 230 4.71 -3.63 4.55
CA ARG A 230 5.71 -4.71 4.48
C ARG A 230 6.33 -5.00 5.86
N ASN A 231 6.78 -3.96 6.56
CA ASN A 231 7.48 -4.14 7.82
C ASN A 231 6.61 -4.88 8.84
N GLU A 232 5.36 -4.48 9.00
CA GLU A 232 4.44 -5.13 9.95
C GLU A 232 4.17 -6.60 9.63
N ARG A 233 4.09 -6.92 8.36
CA ARG A 233 3.86 -8.30 7.91
C ARG A 233 5.08 -9.20 8.13
N PHE A 234 6.28 -8.72 7.80
CA PHE A 234 7.50 -9.51 7.87
C PHE A 234 8.05 -9.63 9.30
N HIS A 235 7.73 -8.70 10.18
CA HIS A 235 8.10 -8.79 11.61
C HIS A 235 7.03 -9.47 12.48
N GLY A 236 5.95 -9.98 11.90
CA GLY A 236 4.90 -10.68 12.63
C GLY A 236 4.04 -9.82 13.54
N GLU A 237 4.11 -8.49 13.38
CA GLU A 237 3.30 -7.54 14.16
C GLU A 237 1.82 -7.62 13.78
N THR A 238 1.51 -8.13 12.60
CA THR A 238 0.15 -8.33 12.13
C THR A 238 -0.16 -9.80 11.82
N ASN A 239 -1.29 -10.27 12.29
CA ASN A 239 -1.81 -11.58 11.91
C ASN A 239 -2.34 -11.56 10.47
N PRO A 240 -2.35 -12.72 9.76
CA PRO A 240 -2.99 -12.82 8.45
C PRO A 240 -4.41 -12.27 8.49
N PRO A 241 -4.74 -11.17 7.76
CA PRO A 241 -5.96 -10.42 8.02
C PRO A 241 -7.23 -11.19 7.66
N PHE A 242 -7.24 -11.95 6.55
CA PHE A 242 -8.46 -12.52 5.98
C PHE A 242 -8.98 -13.77 6.71
N ARG A 243 -8.17 -14.37 7.58
CA ARG A 243 -8.58 -15.46 8.46
C ARG A 243 -8.94 -14.99 9.88
N SER A 244 -9.10 -13.68 10.05
CA SER A 244 -9.55 -13.05 11.28
C SER A 244 -11.07 -12.88 11.32
N SER A 245 -11.66 -12.91 12.51
CA SER A 245 -13.08 -12.59 12.73
C SER A 245 -13.40 -11.11 12.52
N SER A 246 -12.41 -10.24 12.56
CA SER A 246 -12.56 -8.80 12.33
C SER A 246 -12.43 -8.39 10.87
N ALA A 247 -12.04 -9.33 9.99
CA ALA A 247 -11.88 -9.04 8.57
C ALA A 247 -13.23 -8.67 7.93
N LYS A 248 -13.20 -7.59 7.16
CA LYS A 248 -14.37 -7.04 6.44
C LYS A 248 -13.96 -6.71 5.01
N LEU A 249 -14.92 -6.28 4.19
CA LEU A 249 -14.63 -5.86 2.82
C LEU A 249 -13.63 -4.70 2.76
N LYS A 250 -13.65 -3.76 3.72
CA LYS A 250 -12.66 -2.69 3.80
C LYS A 250 -11.24 -3.20 4.08
N THR A 251 -11.09 -4.37 4.73
CA THR A 251 -9.77 -5.01 4.92
C THR A 251 -9.20 -5.48 3.57
N TYR A 252 -10.07 -6.01 2.70
CA TYR A 252 -9.71 -6.32 1.33
C TYR A 252 -9.36 -5.06 0.53
N ALA A 253 -10.17 -3.99 0.64
CA ALA A 253 -9.89 -2.72 -0.04
C ALA A 253 -8.49 -2.19 0.31
N HIS A 254 -8.12 -2.19 1.59
CA HIS A 254 -6.79 -1.80 2.04
C HIS A 254 -5.69 -2.66 1.42
N ALA A 255 -5.80 -3.99 1.50
CA ALA A 255 -4.75 -4.88 1.00
C ALA A 255 -4.63 -4.85 -0.53
N TYR A 256 -5.76 -4.80 -1.27
CA TYR A 256 -5.76 -4.61 -2.71
C TYR A 256 -5.14 -3.28 -3.13
N TYR A 257 -5.44 -2.21 -2.39
CA TYR A 257 -4.85 -0.90 -2.66
C TYR A 257 -3.32 -0.92 -2.55
N ILE A 258 -2.78 -1.49 -1.47
CA ILE A 258 -1.33 -1.61 -1.28
C ILE A 258 -0.70 -2.53 -2.34
N PHE A 259 -1.38 -3.61 -2.70
CA PHE A 259 -0.97 -4.49 -3.79
C PHE A 259 -0.90 -3.71 -5.12
N HIS A 260 -1.87 -2.86 -5.45
CA HIS A 260 -1.85 -2.02 -6.65
C HIS A 260 -0.67 -1.04 -6.64
N VAL A 261 -0.38 -0.41 -5.50
CA VAL A 261 0.82 0.44 -5.36
C VAL A 261 2.09 -0.34 -5.70
N ALA A 262 2.25 -1.55 -5.15
CA ALA A 262 3.41 -2.41 -5.43
C ALA A 262 3.45 -2.86 -6.91
N TYR A 263 2.30 -3.13 -7.49
CA TYR A 263 2.20 -3.51 -8.90
C TYR A 263 2.68 -2.39 -9.85
N ILE A 264 2.27 -1.14 -9.59
CA ILE A 264 2.77 0.00 -10.36
C ILE A 264 4.28 0.14 -10.23
N HIS A 265 4.84 -0.07 -9.04
CA HIS A 265 6.31 -0.10 -8.87
C HIS A 265 6.97 -1.15 -9.76
N LEU A 266 6.36 -2.33 -9.90
CA LEU A 266 6.90 -3.37 -10.77
C LEU A 266 6.83 -2.97 -12.25
N LEU A 267 5.74 -2.36 -12.70
CA LEU A 267 5.62 -1.85 -14.06
C LEU A 267 6.65 -0.75 -14.35
N GLU A 268 6.87 0.17 -13.40
CA GLU A 268 7.92 1.18 -13.49
C GLU A 268 9.32 0.55 -13.60
N VAL A 269 9.58 -0.53 -12.84
CA VAL A 269 10.85 -1.28 -12.99
C VAL A 269 10.98 -1.81 -14.42
N PHE A 270 9.94 -2.36 -15.01
CA PHE A 270 9.99 -2.87 -16.38
C PHE A 270 10.25 -1.76 -17.41
N LEU A 271 9.70 -0.56 -17.19
CA LEU A 271 9.92 0.60 -18.06
C LEU A 271 11.37 1.10 -17.97
N TYR A 272 11.83 1.53 -16.81
CA TYR A 272 13.14 2.18 -16.70
C TYR A 272 14.33 1.22 -16.89
N ARG A 273 14.12 -0.10 -16.68
CA ARG A 273 15.11 -1.14 -17.01
C ARG A 273 15.20 -1.40 -18.51
N ASN A 274 14.33 -0.78 -19.30
CA ASN A 274 14.30 -0.93 -20.76
C ASN A 274 14.29 -2.39 -21.22
N PHE A 275 13.48 -3.22 -20.55
CA PHE A 275 13.30 -4.61 -20.98
C PHE A 275 12.55 -4.74 -22.31
N ASN A 276 11.97 -3.65 -22.81
CA ASN A 276 11.15 -3.57 -24.02
C ASN A 276 9.90 -4.48 -23.99
N VAL A 277 9.42 -4.82 -22.82
CA VAL A 277 8.26 -5.70 -22.61
C VAL A 277 6.95 -4.92 -22.45
N ILE A 278 7.02 -3.64 -22.11
CA ILE A 278 5.89 -2.75 -21.89
C ILE A 278 6.27 -1.32 -22.26
N ASP A 279 5.30 -0.50 -22.62
CA ASP A 279 5.41 0.93 -22.86
C ASP A 279 4.54 1.75 -21.92
N ILE A 280 4.67 3.07 -21.95
CA ILE A 280 3.97 4.00 -21.04
C ILE A 280 2.45 3.89 -21.24
N ASP A 281 1.96 3.83 -22.48
CA ASP A 281 0.52 3.77 -22.78
C ASP A 281 -0.10 2.48 -22.24
N THR A 282 0.57 1.34 -22.44
CA THR A 282 0.12 0.05 -21.89
C THR A 282 0.14 0.05 -20.38
N THR A 283 1.13 0.70 -19.75
CA THR A 283 1.23 0.87 -18.31
C THR A 283 0.06 1.70 -17.77
N GLN A 284 -0.20 2.87 -18.36
CA GLN A 284 -1.30 3.74 -17.97
C GLN A 284 -2.65 3.05 -18.11
N LYS A 285 -2.88 2.37 -19.24
CA LYS A 285 -4.10 1.59 -19.46
C LYS A 285 -4.30 0.52 -18.36
N ALA A 286 -3.25 -0.22 -18.02
CA ALA A 286 -3.34 -1.22 -16.96
C ALA A 286 -3.66 -0.59 -15.59
N ILE A 287 -3.12 0.60 -15.29
CA ILE A 287 -3.43 1.34 -14.05
C ILE A 287 -4.92 1.71 -14.03
N ASP A 288 -5.44 2.28 -15.11
CA ASP A 288 -6.83 2.75 -15.20
C ASP A 288 -7.82 1.59 -15.12
N GLU A 289 -7.58 0.50 -15.85
CA GLU A 289 -8.39 -0.73 -15.78
C GLU A 289 -8.45 -1.29 -14.33
N ASN A 290 -7.33 -1.34 -13.65
CA ASN A 290 -7.28 -1.83 -12.27
C ASN A 290 -7.94 -0.88 -11.27
N LYS A 291 -7.88 0.44 -11.49
CA LYS A 291 -8.65 1.42 -10.70
C LYS A 291 -10.16 1.19 -10.87
N GLU A 292 -10.63 0.96 -12.10
CA GLU A 292 -12.04 0.68 -12.36
C GLU A 292 -12.50 -0.62 -11.69
N LEU A 293 -11.74 -1.72 -11.84
CA LEU A 293 -12.05 -3.00 -11.18
C LEU A 293 -12.10 -2.85 -9.66
N PHE A 294 -11.15 -2.13 -9.09
CA PHE A 294 -11.12 -1.83 -7.66
C PHE A 294 -12.37 -1.07 -7.22
N LEU A 295 -12.76 -0.01 -7.93
CA LEU A 295 -13.93 0.80 -7.60
C LEU A 295 -15.25 0.02 -7.76
N LYS A 296 -15.39 -0.85 -8.76
CA LYS A 296 -16.57 -1.71 -8.91
C LYS A 296 -16.85 -2.53 -7.65
N VAL A 297 -15.80 -3.02 -6.97
CA VAL A 297 -15.94 -3.86 -5.79
C VAL A 297 -15.96 -3.07 -4.48
N PHE A 298 -15.12 -2.03 -4.37
CA PHE A 298 -14.81 -1.41 -3.08
C PHE A 298 -15.34 0.02 -2.90
N SER A 299 -15.94 0.66 -3.92
CA SER A 299 -16.45 2.05 -3.82
C SER A 299 -17.36 2.28 -2.59
N GLY A 300 -18.19 1.31 -2.23
CA GLY A 300 -19.09 1.39 -1.06
C GLY A 300 -18.39 1.34 0.31
N VAL A 301 -17.07 1.06 0.36
CA VAL A 301 -16.32 0.89 1.63
C VAL A 301 -15.04 1.71 1.74
N ILE A 302 -14.56 2.33 0.67
CA ILE A 302 -13.29 3.09 0.68
C ILE A 302 -13.32 4.34 1.58
N ASN A 303 -14.49 4.86 1.91
CA ASN A 303 -14.67 6.04 2.76
C ASN A 303 -15.27 5.71 4.16
N LYS A 304 -15.31 4.42 4.54
CA LYS A 304 -15.96 3.96 5.79
C LYS A 304 -14.98 3.50 6.85
#